data_b694401023ab7a8902ff5ff813cf742b
#
_entry.id   b694401023ab7a8902ff5ff813cf742b
#
_cell.length_a   1.000
_cell.length_b   1.000
_cell.length_c   1.000
_cell.angle_alpha   90.00
_cell.angle_beta   90.00
_cell.angle_gamma   90.00
#
_symmetry.space_group_name_H-M   'P 1'
#
loop_
_entity.id
_entity.type
_entity.pdbx_description
1 polymer ?
#
loop_
_entity_poly.entity_id
_entity_poly.type
_entity_poly.pdbx_seq_one_letter_code
_entity_poly.pdbx_strand_id
1 'polypeptide(L)'
;LRNYGNPEGIPSARTLGAQILSTEFDETIALDNSSLTIMQQLVSCAYHLGFPKSKLSKKTKFLCPVPGYDRHFKLLENFGVEMIPMPFQDDGPDVNVISDLISKDDDISGIVCVPRHSNPTGHVYSDQNVKEIFELIANKKRNFMVLWDNAYACHDFRETINQTPVMKLADEYELKDNLFIVGSTSKITLAG
;
A
#
# COMPACT_ATOMS: atom_id res chain seq x y z
N LEU A 1 -28.12 -20.03 -18.23
CA LEU A 1 -26.74 -20.53 -18.13
C LEU A 1 -26.06 -19.82 -16.96
N ARG A 2 -25.56 -20.58 -15.97
CA ARG A 2 -24.74 -20.05 -14.89
C ARG A 2 -23.27 -20.16 -15.31
N ASN A 3 -22.65 -19.05 -15.61
CA ASN A 3 -21.21 -18.99 -15.85
C ASN A 3 -20.46 -18.69 -14.55
N TYR A 4 -19.15 -18.92 -14.57
CA TYR A 4 -18.25 -18.42 -13.54
C TYR A 4 -18.37 -16.90 -13.44
N GLY A 5 -18.19 -16.36 -12.23
CA GLY A 5 -18.11 -14.91 -12.03
C GLY A 5 -16.92 -14.30 -12.77
N ASN A 6 -16.96 -12.99 -12.97
CA ASN A 6 -15.82 -12.27 -13.53
C ASN A 6 -14.65 -12.30 -12.52
N PRO A 7 -13.49 -12.85 -12.88
CA PRO A 7 -12.34 -12.93 -11.97
C PRO A 7 -11.82 -11.59 -11.48
N GLU A 8 -12.07 -10.51 -12.21
CA GLU A 8 -11.71 -9.16 -11.80
C GLU A 8 -12.77 -8.47 -10.91
N GLY A 9 -13.90 -9.12 -10.69
CA GLY A 9 -15.06 -8.59 -10.00
C GLY A 9 -16.09 -7.96 -10.95
N ILE A 10 -17.29 -7.71 -10.43
CA ILE A 10 -18.37 -7.11 -11.23
C ILE A 10 -18.05 -5.65 -11.55
N PRO A 11 -18.45 -5.14 -12.74
CA PRO A 11 -18.11 -3.79 -13.18
C PRO A 11 -18.49 -2.69 -12.18
N SER A 12 -19.67 -2.77 -11.55
CA SER A 12 -20.11 -1.78 -10.56
C SER A 12 -19.22 -1.72 -9.32
N ALA A 13 -18.71 -2.87 -8.85
CA ALA A 13 -17.79 -2.91 -7.72
C ALA A 13 -16.41 -2.37 -8.10
N ARG A 14 -15.92 -2.66 -9.30
CA ARG A 14 -14.67 -2.08 -9.83
C ARG A 14 -14.78 -0.57 -9.98
N THR A 15 -15.89 -0.06 -10.54
CA THR A 15 -16.13 1.38 -10.64
C THR A 15 -16.13 2.05 -9.26
N LEU A 16 -16.81 1.45 -8.27
CA LEU A 16 -16.81 1.97 -6.91
C LEU A 16 -15.41 1.96 -6.29
N GLY A 17 -14.67 0.88 -6.48
CA GLY A 17 -13.28 0.76 -6.01
C GLY A 17 -12.37 1.83 -6.63
N ALA A 18 -12.47 2.04 -7.94
CA ALA A 18 -11.71 3.06 -8.66
C ALA A 18 -12.00 4.48 -8.12
N GLN A 19 -13.27 4.79 -7.86
CA GLN A 19 -13.67 6.07 -7.26
C GLN A 19 -13.10 6.26 -5.86
N ILE A 20 -13.19 5.23 -5.00
CA ILE A 20 -12.69 5.28 -3.61
C ILE A 20 -11.17 5.45 -3.58
N LEU A 21 -10.45 4.74 -4.45
CA LEU A 21 -8.99 4.70 -4.44
C LEU A 21 -8.34 5.73 -5.37
N SER A 22 -9.15 6.50 -6.12
CA SER A 22 -8.67 7.45 -7.13
C SER A 22 -7.75 6.78 -8.17
N THR A 23 -8.21 5.64 -8.69
CA THR A 23 -7.55 4.85 -9.73
C THR A 23 -8.44 4.75 -10.97
N GLU A 24 -7.92 4.18 -12.06
CA GLU A 24 -8.72 3.92 -13.25
C GLU A 24 -9.46 2.57 -13.15
N PHE A 25 -10.57 2.45 -13.89
CA PHE A 25 -11.35 1.22 -13.92
C PHE A 25 -10.52 -0.01 -14.33
N ASP A 26 -9.66 0.15 -15.34
CA ASP A 26 -8.83 -0.94 -15.87
C ASP A 26 -7.65 -1.30 -14.95
N GLU A 27 -7.32 -0.44 -14.00
CA GLU A 27 -6.31 -0.69 -12.96
C GLU A 27 -6.92 -1.25 -11.66
N THR A 28 -8.25 -1.42 -11.61
CA THR A 28 -8.98 -1.79 -10.39
C THR A 28 -9.61 -3.17 -10.51
N ILE A 29 -9.39 -4.01 -9.54
CA ILE A 29 -10.08 -5.28 -9.35
C ILE A 29 -10.84 -5.29 -8.02
N ALA A 30 -11.99 -5.93 -7.99
CA ALA A 30 -12.84 -6.04 -6.80
C ALA A 30 -12.92 -7.50 -6.36
N LEU A 31 -12.20 -7.80 -5.30
CA LEU A 31 -12.05 -9.15 -4.77
C LEU A 31 -12.37 -9.17 -3.28
N ASP A 32 -12.74 -10.34 -2.79
CA ASP A 32 -12.82 -10.67 -1.37
C ASP A 32 -13.67 -9.70 -0.51
N ASN A 33 -13.57 -9.82 0.82
CA ASN A 33 -14.36 -9.06 1.78
C ASN A 33 -13.53 -8.08 2.64
N SER A 34 -12.22 -8.03 2.48
CA SER A 34 -11.36 -7.10 3.22
C SER A 34 -10.05 -6.78 2.51
N SER A 35 -9.54 -5.55 2.69
CA SER A 35 -8.22 -5.14 2.20
C SER A 35 -7.10 -6.02 2.75
N LEU A 36 -7.22 -6.50 3.98
CA LEU A 36 -6.21 -7.36 4.60
C LEU A 36 -6.09 -8.72 3.90
N THR A 37 -7.21 -9.33 3.49
CA THR A 37 -7.19 -10.59 2.73
C THR A 37 -6.55 -10.40 1.35
N ILE A 38 -6.88 -9.29 0.67
CA ILE A 38 -6.26 -8.94 -0.61
C ILE A 38 -4.75 -8.73 -0.42
N MET A 39 -4.35 -8.01 0.62
CA MET A 39 -2.94 -7.79 0.94
C MET A 39 -2.19 -9.11 1.20
N GLN A 40 -2.82 -10.06 1.91
CA GLN A 40 -2.26 -11.39 2.10
C GLN A 40 -2.06 -12.13 0.77
N GLN A 41 -3.01 -12.03 -0.15
CA GLN A 41 -2.89 -12.62 -1.48
C GLN A 41 -1.76 -11.97 -2.27
N LEU A 42 -1.64 -10.64 -2.24
CA LEU A 42 -0.55 -9.90 -2.89
C LEU A 42 0.82 -10.32 -2.36
N VAL A 43 0.99 -10.37 -1.04
CA VAL A 43 2.25 -10.80 -0.42
C VAL A 43 2.55 -12.27 -0.76
N SER A 44 1.54 -13.15 -0.75
CA SER A 44 1.69 -14.54 -1.15
C SER A 44 2.14 -14.68 -2.62
N CYS A 45 1.51 -13.94 -3.52
CA CYS A 45 1.91 -13.93 -4.93
C CYS A 45 3.32 -13.39 -5.11
N ALA A 46 3.67 -12.29 -4.44
CA ALA A 46 5.01 -11.71 -4.51
C ALA A 46 6.09 -12.68 -3.98
N TYR A 47 5.75 -13.46 -2.95
CA TYR A 47 6.67 -14.41 -2.32
C TYR A 47 6.86 -15.68 -3.16
N HIS A 48 5.78 -16.27 -3.69
CA HIS A 48 5.83 -17.55 -4.38
C HIS A 48 6.09 -17.42 -5.89
N LEU A 49 5.53 -16.41 -6.53
CA LEU A 49 5.58 -16.21 -7.97
C LEU A 49 6.45 -15.00 -8.36
N GLY A 50 6.31 -13.91 -7.62
CA GLY A 50 6.90 -12.62 -7.93
C GLY A 50 6.03 -11.79 -8.89
N PHE A 51 6.09 -10.48 -8.75
CA PHE A 51 5.64 -9.51 -9.74
C PHE A 51 6.87 -8.93 -10.48
N PRO A 52 6.69 -8.26 -11.62
CA PRO A 52 7.82 -7.77 -12.42
C PRO A 52 8.86 -6.95 -11.66
N LYS A 53 8.42 -6.10 -10.72
CA LYS A 53 9.28 -5.26 -9.88
C LYS A 53 9.08 -5.49 -8.37
N SER A 54 8.40 -6.57 -7.98
CA SER A 54 8.07 -6.86 -6.58
C SER A 54 8.13 -8.36 -6.33
N LYS A 55 9.34 -8.87 -6.10
CA LYS A 55 9.58 -10.27 -5.75
C LYS A 55 10.14 -10.36 -4.33
N LEU A 56 9.46 -11.12 -3.48
CA LEU A 56 9.87 -11.34 -2.10
C LEU A 56 10.65 -12.64 -1.93
N SER A 57 11.41 -12.73 -0.87
CA SER A 57 12.22 -13.89 -0.50
C SER A 57 12.32 -14.00 1.02
N LYS A 58 12.98 -15.06 1.51
CA LYS A 58 13.27 -15.23 2.96
C LYS A 58 14.18 -14.14 3.56
N LYS A 59 14.88 -13.37 2.70
CA LYS A 59 15.76 -12.28 3.13
C LYS A 59 15.06 -10.92 3.11
N THR A 60 13.87 -10.87 2.51
CA THR A 60 13.14 -9.61 2.36
C THR A 60 12.84 -8.98 3.71
N LYS A 61 13.11 -7.69 3.80
CA LYS A 61 12.75 -6.83 4.92
C LYS A 61 11.79 -5.74 4.46
N PHE A 62 10.86 -5.41 5.34
CA PHE A 62 9.87 -4.35 5.08
C PHE A 62 10.05 -3.19 6.06
N LEU A 63 10.00 -1.98 5.54
CA LEU A 63 9.87 -0.77 6.33
C LEU A 63 8.44 -0.67 6.87
N CYS A 64 8.32 -0.50 8.17
CA CYS A 64 7.04 -0.46 8.87
C CYS A 64 6.96 0.80 9.73
N PRO A 65 6.19 1.82 9.31
CA PRO A 65 5.94 3.00 10.14
C PRO A 65 5.25 2.61 11.45
N VAL A 66 5.80 3.09 12.57
CA VAL A 66 5.30 2.77 13.91
C VAL A 66 5.04 4.05 14.72
N PRO A 67 3.97 4.06 15.53
CA PRO A 67 2.92 3.03 15.71
C PRO A 67 2.11 2.78 14.45
N GLY A 68 1.76 1.53 14.15
CA GLY A 68 1.04 1.12 12.95
C GLY A 68 -0.01 0.05 13.24
N TYR A 69 -0.71 -0.39 12.21
CA TYR A 69 -1.76 -1.38 12.33
C TYR A 69 -1.17 -2.79 12.51
N ASP A 70 -1.39 -3.39 13.66
CA ASP A 70 -0.80 -4.67 14.09
C ASP A 70 -1.08 -5.85 13.14
N ARG A 71 -2.20 -5.82 12.42
CA ARG A 71 -2.58 -6.86 11.46
C ARG A 71 -1.68 -6.90 10.24
N HIS A 72 -1.17 -5.76 9.79
CA HIS A 72 -0.15 -5.71 8.74
C HIS A 72 1.12 -6.40 9.19
N PHE A 73 1.55 -6.14 10.42
CA PHE A 73 2.76 -6.74 10.97
C PHE A 73 2.61 -8.25 11.13
N LYS A 74 1.44 -8.70 11.63
CA LYS A 74 1.16 -10.13 11.76
C LYS A 74 1.10 -10.84 10.40
N LEU A 75 0.58 -10.17 9.38
CA LEU A 75 0.56 -10.68 8.01
C LEU A 75 2.00 -10.90 7.50
N LEU A 76 2.86 -9.90 7.61
CA LEU A 76 4.25 -9.99 7.16
C LEU A 76 5.04 -11.05 7.94
N GLU A 77 4.84 -11.13 9.25
CA GLU A 77 5.45 -12.14 10.11
C GLU A 77 5.13 -13.57 9.66
N ASN A 78 3.89 -13.84 9.21
CA ASN A 78 3.48 -15.15 8.73
C ASN A 78 4.25 -15.61 7.47
N PHE A 79 4.81 -14.68 6.70
CA PHE A 79 5.68 -14.97 5.57
C PHE A 79 7.18 -14.96 5.93
N GLY A 80 7.51 -14.76 7.21
CA GLY A 80 8.89 -14.68 7.68
C GLY A 80 9.61 -13.40 7.21
N VAL A 81 8.87 -12.36 6.84
CA VAL A 81 9.42 -11.06 6.46
C VAL A 81 9.91 -10.33 7.72
N GLU A 82 11.16 -9.90 7.73
CA GLU A 82 11.71 -9.05 8.78
C GLU A 82 11.12 -7.65 8.67
N MET A 83 10.67 -7.09 9.79
CA MET A 83 10.08 -5.76 9.84
C MET A 83 11.04 -4.77 10.48
N ILE A 84 11.36 -3.70 9.78
CA ILE A 84 12.21 -2.61 10.25
C ILE A 84 11.30 -1.45 10.67
N PRO A 85 11.21 -1.14 11.97
CA PRO A 85 10.38 -0.04 12.43
C PRO A 85 10.97 1.30 12.04
N MET A 86 10.13 2.24 11.64
CA MET A 86 10.50 3.63 11.37
C MET A 86 9.53 4.62 12.02
N PRO A 87 10.04 5.76 12.49
CA PRO A 87 9.18 6.78 13.10
C PRO A 87 8.36 7.56 12.06
N PHE A 88 7.28 8.18 12.54
CA PHE A 88 6.56 9.22 11.82
C PHE A 88 7.15 10.60 12.13
N GLN A 89 7.07 11.48 11.13
CA GLN A 89 7.06 12.92 11.26
C GLN A 89 5.61 13.42 11.19
N ASP A 90 5.39 14.72 11.29
CA ASP A 90 4.03 15.30 11.28
C ASP A 90 3.26 15.00 9.99
N ASP A 91 3.96 14.85 8.88
CA ASP A 91 3.40 14.74 7.53
C ASP A 91 3.63 13.38 6.85
N GLY A 92 4.06 12.37 7.60
CA GLY A 92 4.27 11.01 7.11
C GLY A 92 5.45 10.30 7.77
N PRO A 93 5.90 9.16 7.22
CA PRO A 93 7.12 8.49 7.66
C PRO A 93 8.37 9.35 7.50
N ASP A 94 9.32 9.19 8.41
CA ASP A 94 10.59 9.93 8.34
C ASP A 94 11.43 9.51 7.14
N VAL A 95 11.46 10.37 6.12
CA VAL A 95 12.16 10.12 4.85
C VAL A 95 13.66 10.02 5.02
N ASN A 96 14.25 10.74 5.97
CA ASN A 96 15.69 10.67 6.25
C ASN A 96 16.05 9.27 6.81
N VAL A 97 15.22 8.75 7.70
CA VAL A 97 15.39 7.39 8.24
C VAL A 97 15.21 6.35 7.13
N ILE A 98 14.20 6.50 6.27
CA ILE A 98 14.02 5.64 5.10
C ILE A 98 15.27 5.63 4.22
N SER A 99 15.77 6.83 3.87
CA SER A 99 16.96 6.99 3.02
C SER A 99 18.19 6.31 3.61
N ASP A 100 18.41 6.48 4.90
CA ASP A 100 19.53 5.87 5.62
C ASP A 100 19.42 4.34 5.62
N LEU A 101 18.26 3.80 5.98
CA LEU A 101 18.00 2.36 6.04
C LEU A 101 18.18 1.68 4.68
N ILE A 102 17.51 2.17 3.63
CA ILE A 102 17.60 1.54 2.29
C ILE A 102 18.97 1.72 1.63
N SER A 103 19.80 2.66 2.08
CA SER A 103 21.16 2.81 1.59
C SER A 103 22.14 1.82 2.21
N LYS A 104 21.85 1.29 3.38
CA LYS A 104 22.72 0.40 4.15
C LYS A 104 22.34 -1.08 4.02
N ASP A 105 21.11 -1.36 3.62
CA ASP A 105 20.60 -2.73 3.60
C ASP A 105 19.84 -3.02 2.31
N ASP A 106 20.43 -3.87 1.48
CA ASP A 106 19.87 -4.27 0.19
C ASP A 106 18.71 -5.26 0.30
N ASP A 107 18.54 -5.92 1.43
CA ASP A 107 17.44 -6.83 1.69
C ASP A 107 16.12 -6.09 2.00
N ILE A 108 16.17 -4.77 2.27
CA ILE A 108 14.97 -3.94 2.39
C ILE A 108 14.34 -3.79 1.01
N SER A 109 13.20 -4.46 0.80
CA SER A 109 12.52 -4.58 -0.49
C SER A 109 11.02 -4.32 -0.39
N GLY A 110 10.57 -3.63 0.66
CA GLY A 110 9.18 -3.24 0.78
C GLY A 110 8.91 -2.21 1.87
N ILE A 111 7.75 -1.58 1.77
CA ILE A 111 7.21 -0.65 2.75
C ILE A 111 5.69 -0.84 2.85
N VAL A 112 5.15 -0.73 4.07
CA VAL A 112 3.70 -0.65 4.30
C VAL A 112 3.34 0.79 4.61
N CYS A 113 2.39 1.34 3.85
CA CYS A 113 1.90 2.70 4.02
C CYS A 113 0.40 2.71 4.34
N VAL A 114 0.00 3.50 5.34
CA VAL A 114 -1.39 3.85 5.61
C VAL A 114 -1.51 5.38 5.52
N PRO A 115 -1.73 5.91 4.30
CA PRO A 115 -1.46 7.32 4.01
C PRO A 115 -2.51 8.29 4.54
N ARG A 116 -3.71 7.80 4.83
CA ARG A 116 -4.82 8.62 5.35
C ARG A 116 -5.27 8.11 6.69
N HIS A 117 -5.28 9.01 7.68
CA HIS A 117 -5.76 8.72 9.03
C HIS A 117 -5.17 7.42 9.59
N SER A 118 -3.83 7.29 9.49
CA SER A 118 -3.09 6.09 9.88
C SER A 118 -3.52 5.56 11.25
N ASN A 119 -3.79 4.27 11.33
CA ASN A 119 -4.19 3.63 12.58
C ASN A 119 -2.93 3.14 13.35
N PRO A 120 -2.72 3.54 14.62
CA PRO A 120 -3.63 4.27 15.52
C PRO A 120 -3.41 5.79 15.56
N THR A 121 -2.43 6.34 14.86
CA THR A 121 -1.89 7.69 15.09
C THR A 121 -2.71 8.82 14.47
N GLY A 122 -3.51 8.53 13.45
CA GLY A 122 -4.26 9.53 12.69
C GLY A 122 -3.43 10.34 11.69
N HIS A 123 -2.15 10.04 11.48
CA HIS A 123 -1.31 10.75 10.51
C HIS A 123 -1.89 10.71 9.10
N VAL A 124 -1.67 11.80 8.38
CA VAL A 124 -1.99 11.94 6.96
C VAL A 124 -0.69 12.29 6.24
N TYR A 125 -0.31 11.50 5.24
CA TYR A 125 0.91 11.77 4.48
C TYR A 125 0.71 13.00 3.58
N SER A 126 1.68 13.90 3.54
CA SER A 126 1.69 14.99 2.58
C SER A 126 2.09 14.48 1.19
N ASP A 127 1.66 15.19 0.14
CA ASP A 127 2.13 14.90 -1.23
C ASP A 127 3.66 14.99 -1.33
N GLN A 128 4.28 15.89 -0.57
CA GLN A 128 5.73 16.05 -0.54
C GLN A 128 6.40 14.81 0.06
N ASN A 129 5.89 14.32 1.21
CA ASN A 129 6.41 13.11 1.85
C ASN A 129 6.31 11.89 0.92
N VAL A 130 5.17 11.73 0.22
CA VAL A 130 4.97 10.64 -0.74
C VAL A 130 5.95 10.74 -1.91
N LYS A 131 6.16 11.94 -2.47
CA LYS A 131 7.13 12.18 -3.56
C LYS A 131 8.54 11.81 -3.14
N GLU A 132 8.97 12.25 -1.97
CA GLU A 132 10.30 11.93 -1.44
C GLU A 132 10.50 10.43 -1.23
N ILE A 133 9.50 9.73 -0.69
CA ILE A 133 9.54 8.25 -0.57
C ILE A 133 9.67 7.61 -1.96
N PHE A 134 8.88 8.04 -2.95
CA PHE A 134 8.91 7.47 -4.29
C PHE A 134 10.22 7.75 -5.01
N GLU A 135 10.76 8.96 -4.86
CA GLU A 135 12.08 9.31 -5.40
C GLU A 135 13.19 8.42 -4.83
N LEU A 136 13.18 8.17 -3.52
CA LEU A 136 14.13 7.26 -2.89
C LEU A 136 14.03 5.84 -3.44
N ILE A 137 12.81 5.31 -3.58
CA ILE A 137 12.58 3.96 -4.11
C ILE A 137 13.03 3.89 -5.57
N ALA A 138 12.64 4.85 -6.41
CA ALA A 138 12.99 4.90 -7.82
C ALA A 138 14.51 4.95 -8.03
N ASN A 139 15.22 5.74 -7.25
CA ASN A 139 16.66 5.93 -7.37
C ASN A 139 17.50 4.77 -6.81
N LYS A 140 17.00 4.05 -5.82
CA LYS A 140 17.81 3.08 -5.06
C LYS A 140 17.38 1.64 -5.20
N LYS A 141 16.11 1.37 -5.50
CA LYS A 141 15.56 -0.01 -5.47
C LYS A 141 14.70 -0.30 -6.69
N ARG A 142 15.15 -1.22 -7.52
CA ARG A 142 14.38 -1.71 -8.69
C ARG A 142 13.35 -2.77 -8.29
N ASN A 143 13.67 -3.64 -7.33
CA ASN A 143 12.77 -4.64 -6.76
C ASN A 143 12.29 -4.16 -5.40
N PHE A 144 11.09 -3.59 -5.36
CA PHE A 144 10.53 -3.02 -4.13
C PHE A 144 9.01 -3.09 -4.15
N MET A 145 8.39 -3.51 -3.06
CA MET A 145 6.94 -3.61 -2.94
C MET A 145 6.41 -2.48 -2.06
N VAL A 146 5.56 -1.63 -2.62
CA VAL A 146 4.84 -0.60 -1.85
C VAL A 146 3.43 -1.10 -1.60
N LEU A 147 3.13 -1.50 -0.36
CA LEU A 147 1.78 -1.84 0.09
C LEU A 147 1.10 -0.58 0.61
N TRP A 148 0.10 -0.10 -0.12
CA TRP A 148 -0.60 1.14 0.15
C TRP A 148 -2.02 0.86 0.61
N ASP A 149 -2.22 0.79 1.95
CA ASP A 149 -3.55 0.55 2.52
C ASP A 149 -4.31 1.85 2.71
N ASN A 150 -5.25 2.10 1.81
CA ASN A 150 -6.09 3.29 1.83
C ASN A 150 -7.47 3.00 2.46
N ALA A 151 -7.48 2.27 3.57
CA ALA A 151 -8.70 1.86 4.27
C ALA A 151 -9.55 3.05 4.77
N TYR A 152 -8.94 4.23 4.90
CA TYR A 152 -9.58 5.45 5.39
C TYR A 152 -9.72 6.54 4.34
N ALA A 153 -9.71 6.18 3.05
CA ALA A 153 -9.78 7.11 1.92
C ALA A 153 -10.94 8.12 1.99
N CYS A 154 -12.06 7.75 2.61
CA CYS A 154 -13.29 8.52 2.69
C CYS A 154 -13.62 9.02 4.11
N HIS A 155 -12.63 9.15 5.00
CA HIS A 155 -12.88 9.43 6.43
C HIS A 155 -12.43 10.82 6.88
N ASP A 156 -12.51 11.81 6.01
CA ASP A 156 -12.22 13.19 6.39
C ASP A 156 -13.37 13.76 7.24
N PHE A 157 -13.05 14.26 8.44
CA PHE A 157 -14.07 14.70 9.42
C PHE A 157 -14.37 16.19 9.41
N ARG A 158 -13.47 17.02 8.91
CA ARG A 158 -13.61 18.49 8.91
C ARG A 158 -13.58 19.06 7.51
N GLU A 159 -12.45 18.92 6.86
CA GLU A 159 -12.22 19.42 5.50
C GLU A 159 -11.76 18.26 4.63
N THR A 160 -12.18 18.26 3.37
CA THR A 160 -11.70 17.28 2.41
C THR A 160 -10.20 17.47 2.21
N ILE A 161 -9.43 16.43 2.49
CA ILE A 161 -7.99 16.44 2.27
C ILE A 161 -7.75 16.17 0.78
N ASN A 162 -7.31 17.19 0.07
CA ASN A 162 -6.93 17.06 -1.33
C ASN A 162 -5.50 16.52 -1.40
N GLN A 163 -5.36 15.25 -1.79
CA GLN A 163 -4.09 14.61 -2.09
C GLN A 163 -4.01 14.31 -3.58
N THR A 164 -2.83 14.39 -4.14
CA THR A 164 -2.59 13.91 -5.50
C THR A 164 -2.84 12.39 -5.53
N PRO A 165 -3.60 11.89 -6.53
CA PRO A 165 -3.79 10.44 -6.68
C PRO A 165 -2.44 9.72 -6.73
N VAL A 166 -2.25 8.76 -5.83
CA VAL A 166 -0.94 8.09 -5.66
C VAL A 166 -0.51 7.34 -6.93
N MET A 167 -1.44 6.82 -7.72
CA MET A 167 -1.13 6.22 -9.03
C MET A 167 -0.50 7.22 -10.00
N LYS A 168 -0.93 8.49 -9.97
CA LYS A 168 -0.32 9.54 -10.79
C LYS A 168 1.11 9.81 -10.35
N LEU A 169 1.36 9.90 -9.04
CA LEU A 169 2.71 10.04 -8.51
C LEU A 169 3.58 8.82 -8.85
N ALA A 170 3.03 7.61 -8.73
CA ALA A 170 3.75 6.41 -9.10
C ALA A 170 4.12 6.37 -10.59
N ASP A 171 3.28 6.92 -11.45
CA ASP A 171 3.58 7.04 -12.89
C ASP A 171 4.73 8.02 -13.16
N GLU A 172 4.73 9.17 -12.48
CA GLU A 172 5.81 10.18 -12.57
C GLU A 172 7.18 9.62 -12.18
N TYR A 173 7.24 8.66 -11.26
CA TYR A 173 8.47 8.01 -10.78
C TYR A 173 8.72 6.61 -11.36
N GLU A 174 7.93 6.16 -12.34
CA GLU A 174 8.01 4.83 -12.95
C GLU A 174 7.84 3.66 -11.95
N LEU A 175 7.00 3.87 -10.91
CA LEU A 175 6.77 2.93 -9.80
C LEU A 175 5.40 2.22 -9.84
N LYS A 176 4.64 2.31 -10.94
CA LYS A 176 3.33 1.62 -11.05
C LYS A 176 3.43 0.13 -10.77
N ASP A 177 4.46 -0.54 -11.30
CA ASP A 177 4.68 -1.97 -11.08
C ASP A 177 5.17 -2.34 -9.66
N ASN A 178 5.49 -1.33 -8.86
CA ASN A 178 5.92 -1.46 -7.46
C ASN A 178 4.79 -1.20 -6.47
N LEU A 179 3.72 -0.50 -6.91
CA LEU A 179 2.66 0.02 -6.05
C LEU A 179 1.43 -0.89 -6.07
N PHE A 180 0.99 -1.30 -4.89
CA PHE A 180 -0.22 -2.10 -4.67
C PHE A 180 -1.15 -1.34 -3.73
N ILE A 181 -2.19 -0.72 -4.29
CA ILE A 181 -3.19 0.02 -3.52
C ILE A 181 -4.30 -0.94 -3.12
N VAL A 182 -4.61 -0.97 -1.84
CA VAL A 182 -5.74 -1.72 -1.31
C VAL A 182 -6.69 -0.82 -0.53
N GLY A 183 -7.96 -1.17 -0.53
CA GLY A 183 -8.99 -0.50 0.25
C GLY A 183 -10.19 -1.42 0.42
N SER A 184 -11.16 -0.98 1.20
CA SER A 184 -12.40 -1.73 1.38
C SER A 184 -13.55 -0.80 1.76
N THR A 185 -14.78 -1.25 1.57
CA THR A 185 -15.99 -0.57 2.02
C THR A 185 -16.31 -0.83 3.49
N SER A 186 -15.54 -1.69 4.18
CA SER A 186 -15.82 -2.15 5.55
C SER A 186 -15.97 -1.04 6.58
N LYS A 187 -15.38 0.13 6.35
CA LYS A 187 -15.45 1.29 7.26
C LYS A 187 -16.25 2.45 6.67
N ILE A 188 -16.73 2.35 5.44
CA ILE A 188 -17.45 3.42 4.72
C ILE A 188 -18.96 3.31 4.98
N THR A 189 -19.45 2.07 5.03
CA THR A 189 -20.87 1.76 5.26
C THR A 189 -21.01 0.84 6.48
N LEU A 190 -22.03 0.03 6.52
CA LEU A 190 -22.18 -1.00 7.55
C LEU A 190 -21.15 -2.10 7.32
N ALA A 191 -20.29 -2.32 8.32
CA ALA A 191 -19.43 -3.49 8.37
C ALA A 191 -20.32 -4.72 8.61
N GLY A 192 -20.49 -5.56 7.60
CA GLY A 192 -21.34 -6.74 7.67
C GLY A 192 -20.67 -7.92 7.08
#